data_0427fe5ff40a8956d052d1b8c731d1b5
#
_entry.id   0427fe5ff40a8956d052d1b8c731d1b5
#
_cell.length_a   1.000
_cell.length_b   1.000
_cell.length_c   1.000
_cell.angle_alpha   90.00
_cell.angle_beta   90.00
_cell.angle_gamma   90.00
#
_symmetry.space_group_name_H-M   'P 1'
#
loop_
_entity.id
_entity.type
_entity.pdbx_description
1 polymer ?
#
loop_
_entity_poly.entity_id
_entity_poly.type
_entity_poly.pdbx_seq_one_letter_code
_entity_poly.pdbx_strand_id
1 'polypeptide(L)'
;MNMENIIATRPNKVVYRDGDRVIKVFNEDFSKADILNEALNQARIEETGLNIPKILGVTMIDGKWAIITEFIEGKTLAQLMEEHPEKQDEYLNLLVDVQLTIHSKTAPRLHKLKDKMDRKISESRLDATTRYDLHTRLEAMPKHKKVC
;
A
#
# COMPACT_ATOMS: atom_id res chain seq x y z
N MET A 1 -18.49 -1.72 16.74
CA MET A 1 -17.76 -1.17 15.60
C MET A 1 -18.60 -0.03 15.04
N ASN A 2 -18.14 1.21 15.15
CA ASN A 2 -18.91 2.36 14.66
C ASN A 2 -18.41 2.69 13.24
N MET A 3 -19.26 2.47 12.22
CA MET A 3 -18.96 2.71 10.81
C MET A 3 -19.55 4.02 10.27
N GLU A 4 -19.98 4.91 11.15
CA GLU A 4 -20.58 6.20 10.74
C GLU A 4 -19.53 7.22 10.29
N ASN A 5 -18.26 7.04 10.68
CA ASN A 5 -17.21 8.02 10.42
C ASN A 5 -16.33 7.60 9.22
N ILE A 6 -16.83 7.89 8.01
CA ILE A 6 -16.07 7.66 6.76
C ILE A 6 -14.97 8.72 6.67
N ILE A 7 -13.70 8.28 6.61
CA ILE A 7 -12.54 9.16 6.44
C ILE A 7 -12.00 9.17 5.01
N ALA A 8 -12.30 8.15 4.20
CA ALA A 8 -11.96 8.14 2.79
C ALA A 8 -12.84 7.16 2.01
N THR A 9 -13.19 7.54 0.77
CA THR A 9 -13.82 6.64 -0.22
C THR A 9 -12.88 6.51 -1.41
N ARG A 10 -12.65 5.28 -1.84
CA ARG A 10 -11.83 4.93 -3.01
C ARG A 10 -12.66 4.03 -3.94
N PRO A 11 -12.32 3.92 -5.22
CA PRO A 11 -13.08 3.08 -6.16
C PRO A 11 -13.22 1.62 -5.72
N ASN A 12 -12.27 1.13 -4.95
CA ASN A 12 -12.16 -0.28 -4.55
C ASN A 12 -12.39 -0.55 -3.06
N LYS A 13 -12.53 0.50 -2.22
CA LYS A 13 -12.74 0.36 -0.78
C LYS A 13 -13.28 1.62 -0.12
N VAL A 14 -13.95 1.43 1.01
CA VAL A 14 -14.34 2.52 1.92
C VAL A 14 -13.54 2.39 3.21
N VAL A 15 -13.08 3.52 3.73
CA VAL A 15 -12.24 3.58 4.92
C VAL A 15 -12.98 4.32 6.02
N TYR A 16 -13.14 3.66 7.15
CA TYR A 16 -13.83 4.16 8.34
C TYR A 16 -12.85 4.38 9.48
N ARG A 17 -13.16 5.33 10.35
CA ARG A 17 -12.49 5.48 11.65
C ARG A 17 -13.41 4.94 12.74
N ASP A 18 -12.89 4.08 13.61
CA ASP A 18 -13.56 3.56 14.81
C ASP A 18 -12.62 3.74 16.01
N GLY A 19 -12.71 4.92 16.65
CA GLY A 19 -11.82 5.31 17.74
C GLY A 19 -10.35 5.43 17.31
N ASP A 20 -9.52 4.56 17.85
CA ASP A 20 -8.09 4.43 17.56
C ASP A 20 -7.77 3.45 16.40
N ARG A 21 -8.78 3.06 15.64
CA ARG A 21 -8.67 2.08 14.54
C ARG A 21 -9.13 2.65 13.22
N VAL A 22 -8.56 2.11 12.17
CA VAL A 22 -9.00 2.30 10.78
C VAL A 22 -9.51 0.98 10.24
N ILE A 23 -10.68 0.99 9.65
CA ILE A 23 -11.34 -0.16 9.05
C ILE A 23 -11.44 0.08 7.54
N LYS A 24 -10.71 -0.68 6.76
CA LYS A 24 -10.74 -0.64 5.28
C LYS A 24 -11.64 -1.76 4.79
N VAL A 25 -12.86 -1.44 4.36
CA VAL A 25 -13.83 -2.40 3.80
C VAL A 25 -13.67 -2.42 2.28
N PHE A 26 -13.35 -3.56 1.72
CA PHE A 26 -13.09 -3.74 0.29
C PHE A 26 -14.37 -4.13 -0.45
N ASN A 27 -14.43 -3.80 -1.73
CA ASN A 27 -15.54 -4.21 -2.61
C ASN A 27 -15.55 -5.73 -2.79
N GLU A 28 -16.66 -6.25 -3.30
CA GLU A 28 -16.90 -7.69 -3.53
C GLU A 28 -15.96 -8.31 -4.57
N ASP A 29 -15.33 -7.48 -5.43
CA ASP A 29 -14.37 -7.92 -6.44
C ASP A 29 -13.04 -8.45 -5.84
N PHE A 30 -12.80 -8.17 -4.54
CA PHE A 30 -11.58 -8.62 -3.87
C PHE A 30 -11.78 -10.00 -3.25
N SER A 31 -10.97 -10.95 -3.70
CA SER A 31 -10.94 -12.29 -3.11
C SER A 31 -10.35 -12.29 -1.70
N LYS A 32 -10.67 -13.30 -0.92
CA LYS A 32 -10.01 -13.56 0.37
C LYS A 32 -8.49 -13.55 0.25
N ALA A 33 -7.96 -14.16 -0.81
CA ALA A 33 -6.52 -14.25 -1.04
C ALA A 33 -5.87 -12.89 -1.25
N ASP A 34 -6.53 -11.98 -1.99
CA ASP A 34 -6.02 -10.62 -2.21
C ASP A 34 -5.92 -9.85 -0.90
N ILE A 35 -6.97 -9.92 -0.06
CA ILE A 35 -7.01 -9.23 1.23
C ILE A 35 -5.98 -9.77 2.21
N LEU A 36 -5.86 -11.10 2.31
CA LEU A 36 -4.85 -11.72 3.16
C LEU A 36 -3.43 -11.38 2.67
N ASN A 37 -3.22 -11.30 1.36
CA ASN A 37 -1.93 -10.91 0.79
C ASN A 37 -1.60 -9.43 1.05
N GLU A 38 -2.59 -8.51 0.96
CA GLU A 38 -2.41 -7.09 1.33
C GLU A 38 -2.04 -6.96 2.82
N ALA A 39 -2.77 -7.64 3.71
CA ALA A 39 -2.49 -7.64 5.13
C ALA A 39 -1.11 -8.25 5.46
N LEU A 40 -0.76 -9.38 4.84
CA LEU A 40 0.53 -10.02 5.03
C LEU A 40 1.70 -9.11 4.57
N ASN A 41 1.55 -8.42 3.45
CA ASN A 41 2.59 -7.50 2.98
C ASN A 41 2.75 -6.31 3.93
N GLN A 42 1.68 -5.76 4.48
CA GLN A 42 1.76 -4.71 5.48
C GLN A 42 2.45 -5.22 6.76
N ALA A 43 2.10 -6.41 7.27
CA ALA A 43 2.77 -7.02 8.42
C ALA A 43 4.29 -7.25 8.17
N ARG A 44 4.67 -7.63 6.96
CA ARG A 44 6.09 -7.76 6.58
C ARG A 44 6.84 -6.43 6.58
N ILE A 45 6.16 -5.33 6.26
CA ILE A 45 6.74 -3.98 6.33
C ILE A 45 6.89 -3.54 7.80
N GLU A 46 5.97 -3.92 8.69
CA GLU A 46 6.11 -3.67 10.14
C GLU A 46 7.45 -4.22 10.67
N GLU A 47 7.86 -5.41 10.22
CA GLU A 47 9.13 -6.04 10.61
C GLU A 47 10.39 -5.21 10.21
N THR A 48 10.27 -4.25 9.30
CA THR A 48 11.39 -3.38 8.87
C THR A 48 11.69 -2.25 9.86
N GLY A 49 10.83 -2.05 10.86
CA GLY A 49 10.92 -0.95 11.82
C GLY A 49 10.52 0.41 11.23
N LEU A 50 9.88 0.45 10.06
CA LEU A 50 9.25 1.68 9.55
C LEU A 50 8.04 2.03 10.43
N ASN A 51 7.85 3.33 10.67
CA ASN A 51 6.69 3.83 11.40
C ASN A 51 5.46 3.84 10.49
N ILE A 52 4.73 2.73 10.47
CA ILE A 52 3.50 2.53 9.72
C ILE A 52 2.38 2.07 10.64
N PRO A 53 1.09 2.27 10.29
CA PRO A 53 -0.03 1.73 11.03
C PRO A 53 0.07 0.20 11.12
N LYS A 54 0.01 -0.36 12.32
CA LYS A 54 0.07 -1.81 12.50
C LYS A 54 -1.24 -2.48 12.09
N ILE A 55 -1.13 -3.70 11.58
CA ILE A 55 -2.29 -4.56 11.34
C ILE A 55 -2.81 -5.07 12.68
N LEU A 56 -4.10 -4.84 12.93
CA LEU A 56 -4.82 -5.34 14.11
C LEU A 56 -5.65 -6.57 13.79
N GLY A 57 -6.06 -6.74 12.55
CA GLY A 57 -6.81 -7.91 12.14
C GLY A 57 -7.36 -7.85 10.72
N VAL A 58 -7.88 -9.00 10.29
CA VAL A 58 -8.66 -9.16 9.05
C VAL A 58 -9.98 -9.79 9.42
N THR A 59 -11.07 -9.28 8.91
CA THR A 59 -12.42 -9.75 9.24
C THR A 59 -13.37 -9.61 8.05
N MET A 60 -14.63 -10.01 8.25
CA MET A 60 -15.72 -9.74 7.31
C MET A 60 -16.73 -8.80 7.96
N ILE A 61 -17.24 -7.85 7.18
CA ILE A 61 -18.28 -6.90 7.56
C ILE A 61 -19.30 -6.87 6.43
N ASP A 62 -20.53 -7.22 6.74
CA ASP A 62 -21.64 -7.27 5.77
C ASP A 62 -21.29 -8.03 4.47
N GLY A 63 -20.64 -9.19 4.62
CA GLY A 63 -20.22 -10.04 3.50
C GLY A 63 -18.97 -9.58 2.77
N LYS A 64 -18.36 -8.46 3.13
CA LYS A 64 -17.17 -7.89 2.51
C LYS A 64 -15.94 -8.07 3.39
N TRP A 65 -14.78 -8.30 2.78
CA TRP A 65 -13.52 -8.38 3.49
C TRP A 65 -13.08 -7.00 4.00
N ALA A 66 -12.55 -6.98 5.20
CA ALA A 66 -12.02 -5.76 5.83
C ALA A 66 -10.66 -6.02 6.49
N ILE A 67 -9.77 -5.02 6.39
CA ILE A 67 -8.50 -4.95 7.12
C ILE A 67 -8.64 -3.87 8.19
N ILE A 68 -8.26 -4.21 9.42
CA ILE A 68 -8.26 -3.30 10.57
C ILE A 68 -6.82 -2.96 10.88
N THR A 69 -6.52 -1.65 10.97
CA THR A 69 -5.20 -1.13 11.34
C THR A 69 -5.31 -0.11 12.46
N GLU A 70 -4.18 0.25 13.07
CA GLU A 70 -4.11 1.42 13.94
C GLU A 70 -4.51 2.69 13.18
N PHE A 71 -5.14 3.63 13.87
CA PHE A 71 -5.32 4.99 13.37
C PHE A 71 -4.12 5.83 13.80
N ILE A 72 -3.46 6.47 12.84
CA ILE A 72 -2.39 7.45 13.10
C ILE A 72 -3.01 8.83 13.00
N GLU A 73 -3.02 9.56 14.11
CA GLU A 73 -3.49 10.94 14.14
C GLU A 73 -2.44 11.85 13.51
N GLY A 74 -2.89 12.78 12.66
CA GLY A 74 -2.00 13.72 11.99
C GLY A 74 -2.62 14.30 10.73
N LYS A 75 -1.88 15.23 10.11
CA LYS A 75 -2.22 15.83 8.83
C LYS A 75 -1.33 15.25 7.74
N THR A 76 -1.86 15.15 6.53
CA THR A 76 -1.04 14.81 5.37
C THR A 76 -0.11 15.96 5.00
N LEU A 77 1.01 15.66 4.35
CA LEU A 77 1.90 16.71 3.83
C LEU A 77 1.18 17.65 2.87
N ALA A 78 0.22 17.15 2.06
CA ALA A 78 -0.59 17.98 1.18
C ALA A 78 -1.40 19.03 1.98
N GLN A 79 -2.08 18.61 3.05
CA GLN A 79 -2.81 19.52 3.93
C GLN A 79 -1.89 20.56 4.60
N LEU A 80 -0.70 20.13 5.05
CA LEU A 80 0.28 21.03 5.66
C LEU A 80 0.81 22.05 4.65
N MET A 81 1.04 21.66 3.38
CA MET A 81 1.46 22.57 2.31
C MET A 81 0.37 23.58 1.95
N GLU A 82 -0.90 23.16 1.99
CA GLU A 82 -2.04 24.08 1.77
C GLU A 82 -2.21 25.07 2.92
N GLU A 83 -2.05 24.62 4.17
CA GLU A 83 -2.17 25.48 5.36
C GLU A 83 -0.96 26.41 5.55
N HIS A 84 0.22 25.98 5.11
CA HIS A 84 1.51 26.66 5.30
C HIS A 84 2.31 26.70 4.00
N PRO A 85 1.85 27.47 2.98
CA PRO A 85 2.56 27.58 1.69
C PRO A 85 4.01 28.06 1.82
N GLU A 86 4.29 28.88 2.83
CA GLU A 86 5.63 29.39 3.14
C GLU A 86 6.64 28.32 3.56
N LYS A 87 6.16 27.13 3.96
CA LYS A 87 6.97 25.97 4.38
C LYS A 87 7.04 24.84 3.34
N GLN A 88 6.64 25.12 2.12
CA GLN A 88 6.57 24.11 1.07
C GLN A 88 7.90 23.36 0.88
N ASP A 89 9.02 24.06 0.86
CA ASP A 89 10.35 23.47 0.70
C ASP A 89 10.73 22.57 1.87
N GLU A 90 10.35 22.94 3.10
CA GLU A 90 10.55 22.12 4.31
C GLU A 90 9.78 20.80 4.17
N TYR A 91 8.51 20.85 3.76
CA TYR A 91 7.68 19.66 3.59
C TYR A 91 8.13 18.76 2.43
N LEU A 92 8.63 19.36 1.34
CA LEU A 92 9.22 18.60 0.24
C LEU A 92 10.51 17.87 0.68
N ASN A 93 11.37 18.54 1.44
CA ASN A 93 12.56 17.90 2.00
C ASN A 93 12.18 16.76 2.94
N LEU A 94 11.19 16.95 3.80
CA LEU A 94 10.67 15.88 4.68
C LEU A 94 10.15 14.68 3.85
N LEU A 95 9.44 14.91 2.75
CA LEU A 95 8.99 13.84 1.86
C LEU A 95 10.17 13.05 1.29
N VAL A 96 11.22 13.75 0.85
CA VAL A 96 12.44 13.11 0.32
C VAL A 96 13.14 12.29 1.40
N ASP A 97 13.28 12.82 2.62
CA ASP A 97 13.90 12.12 3.74
C ASP A 97 13.14 10.85 4.12
N VAL A 98 11.80 10.91 4.12
CA VAL A 98 10.95 9.73 4.34
C VAL A 98 11.16 8.69 3.23
N GLN A 99 11.21 9.11 1.96
CA GLN A 99 11.48 8.21 0.84
C GLN A 99 12.87 7.56 0.94
N LEU A 100 13.90 8.32 1.27
CA LEU A 100 15.25 7.79 1.48
C LEU A 100 15.27 6.79 2.63
N THR A 101 14.55 7.06 3.72
CA THR A 101 14.40 6.15 4.85
C THR A 101 13.76 4.83 4.41
N ILE A 102 12.67 4.89 3.64
CA ILE A 102 12.00 3.69 3.10
C ILE A 102 12.98 2.92 2.18
N HIS A 103 13.64 3.60 1.26
CA HIS A 103 14.57 2.98 0.31
C HIS A 103 15.83 2.40 0.99
N SER A 104 16.15 2.84 2.21
CA SER A 104 17.25 2.26 2.98
C SER A 104 16.92 0.88 3.57
N LYS A 105 15.63 0.55 3.70
CA LYS A 105 15.18 -0.69 4.33
C LYS A 105 15.29 -1.89 3.39
N THR A 106 15.46 -3.05 3.99
CA THR A 106 15.45 -4.34 3.30
C THR A 106 14.27 -5.15 3.83
N ALA A 107 13.42 -5.64 2.95
CA ALA A 107 12.26 -6.46 3.28
C ALA A 107 12.28 -7.75 2.44
N PRO A 108 13.11 -8.75 2.82
CA PRO A 108 13.35 -9.95 2.01
C PRO A 108 12.11 -10.83 1.84
N ARG A 109 11.12 -10.67 2.72
CA ARG A 109 9.84 -11.41 2.67
C ARG A 109 8.79 -10.77 1.77
N LEU A 110 9.00 -9.52 1.33
CA LEU A 110 8.08 -8.91 0.37
C LEU A 110 8.23 -9.57 -1.00
N HIS A 111 7.12 -9.64 -1.72
CA HIS A 111 7.15 -10.06 -3.12
C HIS A 111 7.99 -9.06 -3.93
N LYS A 112 8.89 -9.58 -4.74
CA LYS A 112 9.70 -8.75 -5.61
C LYS A 112 8.81 -8.10 -6.66
N LEU A 113 9.06 -6.83 -6.94
CA LEU A 113 8.31 -6.09 -7.97
C LEU A 113 8.37 -6.79 -9.33
N LYS A 114 9.54 -7.32 -9.70
CA LYS A 114 9.72 -8.08 -10.94
C LYS A 114 8.79 -9.29 -11.03
N ASP A 115 8.67 -10.09 -9.98
CA ASP A 115 7.81 -11.27 -9.96
C ASP A 115 6.33 -10.89 -10.12
N LYS A 116 5.92 -9.76 -9.49
CA LYS A 116 4.58 -9.21 -9.64
C LYS A 116 4.31 -8.70 -11.06
N MET A 117 5.29 -8.03 -11.67
CA MET A 117 5.18 -7.53 -13.04
C MET A 117 5.15 -8.67 -14.04
N ASP A 118 6.01 -9.68 -13.87
CA ASP A 118 6.06 -10.87 -14.70
C ASP A 118 4.70 -11.59 -14.74
N ARG A 119 4.10 -11.81 -13.56
CA ARG A 119 2.77 -12.37 -13.47
C ARG A 119 1.72 -11.50 -14.17
N LYS A 120 1.74 -10.17 -13.96
CA LYS A 120 0.78 -9.26 -14.62
C LYS A 120 0.91 -9.24 -16.13
N ILE A 121 2.13 -9.35 -16.67
CA ILE A 121 2.35 -9.48 -18.12
C ILE A 121 1.75 -10.81 -18.61
N SER A 122 2.03 -11.91 -17.91
CA SER A 122 1.54 -13.25 -18.27
C SER A 122 0.01 -13.34 -18.26
N GLU A 123 -0.65 -12.70 -17.28
CA GLU A 123 -2.12 -12.68 -17.11
C GLU A 123 -2.82 -11.62 -17.99
N SER A 124 -2.06 -10.77 -18.69
CA SER A 124 -2.61 -9.70 -19.50
C SER A 124 -3.29 -10.23 -20.77
N ARG A 125 -4.23 -9.43 -21.33
CA ARG A 125 -4.89 -9.72 -22.62
C ARG A 125 -4.08 -9.26 -23.83
N LEU A 126 -2.80 -8.95 -23.66
CA LEU A 126 -1.92 -8.57 -24.75
C LEU A 126 -1.61 -9.78 -25.64
N ASP A 127 -1.26 -9.52 -26.91
CA ASP A 127 -0.82 -10.57 -27.82
C ASP A 127 0.52 -11.20 -27.38
N ALA A 128 0.83 -12.37 -27.91
CA ALA A 128 2.00 -13.15 -27.51
C ALA A 128 3.33 -12.40 -27.74
N THR A 129 3.44 -11.68 -28.86
CA THR A 129 4.65 -10.93 -29.22
C THR A 129 4.90 -9.80 -28.23
N THR A 130 3.86 -9.02 -27.92
CA THR A 130 3.94 -7.93 -26.96
C THR A 130 4.28 -8.46 -25.55
N ARG A 131 3.67 -9.57 -25.11
CA ARG A 131 4.02 -10.20 -23.83
C ARG A 131 5.49 -10.62 -23.79
N TYR A 132 5.97 -11.25 -24.86
CA TYR A 132 7.37 -11.68 -24.95
C TYR A 132 8.34 -10.49 -24.87
N ASP A 133 8.08 -9.40 -25.59
CA ASP A 133 8.88 -8.19 -25.53
C ASP A 133 8.91 -7.58 -24.12
N LEU A 134 7.76 -7.53 -23.44
CA LEU A 134 7.66 -7.00 -22.09
C LEU A 134 8.41 -7.88 -21.08
N HIS A 135 8.32 -9.22 -21.17
CA HIS A 135 9.10 -10.14 -20.35
C HIS A 135 10.61 -9.94 -20.57
N THR A 136 11.04 -9.82 -21.82
CA THR A 136 12.47 -9.60 -22.15
C THR A 136 12.99 -8.30 -21.56
N ARG A 137 12.22 -7.21 -21.69
CA ARG A 137 12.58 -5.91 -21.09
C ARG A 137 12.59 -5.97 -19.57
N LEU A 138 11.61 -6.63 -18.95
CA LEU A 138 11.55 -6.81 -17.51
C LEU A 138 12.75 -7.60 -17.00
N GLU A 139 13.16 -8.68 -17.70
CA GLU A 139 14.32 -9.48 -17.29
C GLU A 139 15.63 -8.68 -17.36
N ALA A 140 15.77 -7.78 -18.34
CA ALA A 140 16.92 -6.90 -18.48
C ALA A 140 17.01 -5.81 -17.39
N MET A 141 15.93 -5.52 -16.65
CA MET A 141 15.96 -4.52 -15.58
C MET A 141 16.79 -4.98 -14.38
N PRO A 142 17.46 -4.06 -13.67
CA PRO A 142 18.25 -4.38 -12.48
C PRO A 142 17.42 -5.10 -11.40
N LYS A 143 18.06 -6.01 -10.67
CA LYS A 143 17.47 -6.70 -9.51
C LYS A 143 17.85 -5.94 -8.24
N HIS A 144 16.90 -5.23 -7.65
CA HIS A 144 17.09 -4.53 -6.38
C HIS A 144 16.70 -5.42 -5.19
N LYS A 145 17.43 -5.27 -4.08
CA LYS A 145 17.16 -5.97 -2.82
C LYS A 145 16.44 -5.09 -1.79
N LYS A 146 16.39 -3.79 -2.04
CA LYS A 146 15.78 -2.81 -1.14
C LYS A 146 14.31 -2.60 -1.46
N VAL A 147 13.57 -2.07 -0.49
CA VAL A 147 12.18 -1.64 -0.67
C VAL A 147 12.17 -0.45 -1.64
N CYS A 148 11.27 -0.52 -2.62
CA CYS A 148 11.05 0.54 -3.61
C CYS A 148 9.67 1.14 -3.42
#